data_4ed915e50e3eda7a9fbd40212ba3b4c8
#
_entry.id   4ed915e50e3eda7a9fbd40212ba3b4c8
#
_cell.length_a   1.000
_cell.length_b   1.000
_cell.length_c   1.000
_cell.angle_alpha   90.00
_cell.angle_beta   90.00
_cell.angle_gamma   90.00
#
_symmetry.space_group_name_H-M   'P 1'
#
loop_
_entity.id
_entity.type
_entity.pdbx_description
1 polymer ?
#
loop_
_entity_poly.entity_id
_entity_poly.type
_entity_poly.pdbx_seq_one_letter_code
_entity_poly.pdbx_strand_id
1 'polypeptide(L)'
;MKSKLINAAGPVAVFLVFIALWYVVAYSLHNNFSPASGKPTIIPPPHRLFEDFHGPIRERIFTALLISTRTAFTGLALSAFLGIIIGIAMSQAKWIERSLWPHLIALQVTPIIAIVPLMIRLIGANFTARVTVTVIISIFPIVSNTLFGIQSVHPSLHDLFRLQNSSRWVILRKLQLPAASPAIFTGLRVAAGLAVIGAIVGDFFFTKGDPGLGQLITFFFLNNLSGPMFITALFATGLGLMLFICFGVLNRIVIGRWHESVSR
;
A
#
# COMPACT_ATOMS: atom_id res chain seq x y z
N MET A 1 -29.92 12.80 -14.10
CA MET A 1 -29.74 11.34 -14.34
C MET A 1 -28.72 11.05 -15.44
N LYS A 2 -28.75 11.72 -16.61
CA LYS A 2 -27.80 11.47 -17.73
C LYS A 2 -26.31 11.67 -17.35
N SER A 3 -25.94 12.69 -16.57
CA SER A 3 -24.56 12.94 -16.16
C SER A 3 -23.98 11.86 -15.23
N LYS A 4 -24.79 11.30 -14.32
CA LYS A 4 -24.34 10.19 -13.44
C LYS A 4 -24.14 8.88 -14.21
N LEU A 5 -24.93 8.64 -15.26
CA LEU A 5 -24.77 7.50 -16.16
C LEU A 5 -23.50 7.61 -17.01
N ILE A 6 -23.19 8.79 -17.55
CA ILE A 6 -21.97 9.04 -18.33
C ILE A 6 -20.73 8.92 -17.44
N ASN A 7 -20.78 9.42 -16.19
CA ASN A 7 -19.68 9.32 -15.25
C ASN A 7 -19.39 7.87 -14.76
N ALA A 8 -20.41 7.01 -14.78
CA ALA A 8 -20.23 5.59 -14.46
C ALA A 8 -19.84 4.74 -15.69
N ALA A 9 -20.27 5.14 -16.88
CA ALA A 9 -19.99 4.41 -18.12
C ALA A 9 -18.50 4.45 -18.50
N GLY A 10 -17.80 5.55 -18.24
CA GLY A 10 -16.38 5.70 -18.55
C GLY A 10 -15.49 4.63 -17.88
N PRO A 11 -15.48 4.51 -16.55
CA PRO A 11 -14.70 3.48 -15.86
C PRO A 11 -15.04 2.05 -16.27
N VAL A 12 -16.34 1.77 -16.51
CA VAL A 12 -16.79 0.44 -16.97
C VAL A 12 -16.28 0.15 -18.39
N ALA A 13 -16.36 1.12 -19.30
CA ALA A 13 -15.84 0.96 -20.66
C ALA A 13 -14.34 0.69 -20.67
N VAL A 14 -13.55 1.43 -19.86
CA VAL A 14 -12.12 1.21 -19.71
C VAL A 14 -11.85 -0.19 -19.16
N PHE A 15 -12.58 -0.62 -18.13
CA PHE A 15 -12.45 -1.98 -17.59
C PHE A 15 -12.74 -3.06 -18.63
N LEU A 16 -13.78 -2.91 -19.43
CA LEU A 16 -14.11 -3.84 -20.52
C LEU A 16 -13.02 -3.87 -21.59
N VAL A 17 -12.42 -2.73 -21.92
CA VAL A 17 -11.27 -2.67 -22.84
C VAL A 17 -10.08 -3.44 -22.27
N PHE A 18 -9.76 -3.31 -20.97
CA PHE A 18 -8.70 -4.09 -20.34
C PHE A 18 -8.98 -5.60 -20.39
N ILE A 19 -10.20 -6.02 -20.12
CA ILE A 19 -10.58 -7.45 -20.23
C ILE A 19 -10.46 -7.93 -21.68
N ALA A 20 -10.91 -7.16 -22.66
CA ALA A 20 -10.79 -7.49 -24.07
C ALA A 20 -9.31 -7.62 -24.48
N LEU A 21 -8.46 -6.67 -24.09
CA LEU A 21 -7.01 -6.74 -24.32
C LEU A 21 -6.39 -7.97 -23.66
N TRP A 22 -6.79 -8.32 -22.45
CA TRP A 22 -6.31 -9.53 -21.79
C TRP A 22 -6.67 -10.78 -22.61
N TYR A 23 -7.92 -10.89 -23.10
CA TYR A 23 -8.30 -11.99 -23.99
C TYR A 23 -7.47 -12.03 -25.26
N VAL A 24 -7.28 -10.88 -25.94
CA VAL A 24 -6.45 -10.80 -27.15
C VAL A 24 -5.04 -11.29 -26.89
N VAL A 25 -4.39 -10.84 -25.81
CA VAL A 25 -3.03 -11.24 -25.45
C VAL A 25 -2.98 -12.71 -25.08
N ALA A 26 -3.92 -13.20 -24.27
CA ALA A 26 -3.97 -14.60 -23.85
C ALA A 26 -4.09 -15.55 -25.06
N TYR A 27 -4.95 -15.23 -26.02
CA TYR A 27 -5.13 -16.06 -27.22
C TYR A 27 -4.01 -15.89 -28.24
N SER A 28 -3.43 -14.70 -28.40
CA SER A 28 -2.27 -14.49 -29.28
C SER A 28 -1.06 -15.31 -28.83
N LEU A 29 -0.84 -15.39 -27.50
CA LEU A 29 0.24 -16.19 -26.92
C LEU A 29 -0.09 -17.68 -26.88
N HIS A 30 -1.38 -18.04 -26.84
CA HIS A 30 -1.82 -19.43 -26.78
C HIS A 30 -1.37 -20.24 -28.00
N ASN A 31 -1.38 -19.67 -29.19
CA ASN A 31 -0.90 -20.34 -30.42
C ASN A 31 0.60 -20.70 -30.36
N ASN A 32 1.39 -19.92 -29.60
CA ASN A 32 2.82 -20.14 -29.43
C ASN A 32 3.17 -20.99 -28.19
N PHE A 33 2.29 -21.03 -27.17
CA PHE A 33 2.51 -21.65 -25.86
C PHE A 33 1.24 -22.40 -25.40
N SER A 34 0.77 -23.36 -26.20
CA SER A 34 -0.40 -24.20 -25.85
C SER A 34 0.04 -25.49 -25.15
N PRO A 35 -0.77 -26.02 -24.19
CA PRO A 35 -0.56 -27.36 -23.64
C PRO A 35 -0.46 -28.46 -24.73
N ALA A 36 -1.15 -28.29 -25.86
CA ALA A 36 -1.04 -29.18 -27.02
C ALA A 36 0.35 -29.19 -27.67
N SER A 37 1.14 -28.13 -27.49
CA SER A 37 2.53 -28.03 -27.93
C SER A 37 3.55 -28.48 -26.86
N GLY A 38 3.10 -28.95 -25.69
CA GLY A 38 3.94 -29.30 -24.54
C GLY A 38 4.55 -28.09 -23.83
N LYS A 39 4.14 -26.87 -24.17
CA LYS A 39 4.62 -25.62 -23.55
C LYS A 39 3.59 -25.08 -22.55
N PRO A 40 4.02 -24.58 -21.38
CA PRO A 40 3.10 -24.04 -20.39
C PRO A 40 2.38 -22.78 -20.92
N THR A 41 1.11 -22.64 -20.58
CA THR A 41 0.35 -21.41 -20.86
C THR A 41 0.94 -20.26 -20.03
N ILE A 42 1.43 -19.20 -20.68
CA ILE A 42 2.06 -18.07 -19.99
C ILE A 42 1.00 -17.17 -19.35
N ILE A 43 -0.01 -16.77 -20.13
CA ILE A 43 -1.10 -15.90 -19.67
C ILE A 43 -2.41 -16.66 -19.84
N PRO A 44 -3.07 -17.10 -18.76
CA PRO A 44 -4.36 -17.77 -18.85
C PRO A 44 -5.47 -16.78 -19.22
N PRO A 45 -6.43 -17.16 -20.06
CA PRO A 45 -7.60 -16.33 -20.30
C PRO A 45 -8.44 -16.19 -19.02
N PRO A 46 -9.11 -15.04 -18.81
CA PRO A 46 -9.82 -14.73 -17.55
C PRO A 46 -10.81 -15.80 -17.09
N HIS A 47 -11.54 -16.46 -17.97
CA HIS A 47 -12.51 -17.50 -17.58
C HIS A 47 -11.85 -18.73 -16.95
N ARG A 48 -10.65 -19.13 -17.38
CA ARG A 48 -9.92 -20.28 -16.80
C ARG A 48 -9.49 -20.04 -15.36
N LEU A 49 -9.37 -18.79 -14.93
CA LEU A 49 -9.04 -18.48 -13.52
C LEU A 49 -10.11 -19.02 -12.56
N PHE A 50 -11.38 -19.04 -12.99
CA PHE A 50 -12.47 -19.62 -12.17
C PHE A 50 -12.36 -21.15 -12.10
N GLU A 51 -11.91 -21.79 -13.16
CA GLU A 51 -11.69 -23.24 -13.19
C GLU A 51 -10.51 -23.64 -12.30
N ASP A 52 -9.45 -22.84 -12.24
CA ASP A 52 -8.26 -23.07 -11.41
C ASP A 52 -8.50 -22.75 -9.93
N PHE A 53 -9.53 -21.95 -9.60
CA PHE A 53 -9.82 -21.48 -8.24
C PHE A 53 -10.69 -22.49 -7.45
N HIS A 54 -10.16 -23.67 -7.18
CA HIS A 54 -10.88 -24.72 -6.45
C HIS A 54 -9.98 -25.49 -5.46
N GLY A 55 -10.61 -26.24 -4.55
CA GLY A 55 -9.96 -27.19 -3.64
C GLY A 55 -8.74 -26.63 -2.91
N PRO A 56 -7.60 -27.32 -2.95
CA PRO A 56 -6.40 -26.97 -2.20
C PRO A 56 -5.78 -25.61 -2.61
N ILE A 57 -5.95 -25.18 -3.87
CA ILE A 57 -5.44 -23.89 -4.36
C ILE A 57 -6.15 -22.75 -3.66
N ARG A 58 -7.49 -22.83 -3.57
CA ARG A 58 -8.30 -21.83 -2.87
C ARG A 58 -7.89 -21.70 -1.40
N GLU A 59 -7.74 -22.81 -0.69
CA GLU A 59 -7.34 -22.82 0.73
C GLU A 59 -5.96 -22.18 0.94
N ARG A 60 -4.99 -22.53 0.09
CA ARG A 60 -3.64 -21.92 0.14
C ARG A 60 -3.67 -20.42 -0.08
N ILE A 61 -4.46 -19.94 -1.06
CA ILE A 61 -4.59 -18.52 -1.35
C ILE A 61 -5.22 -17.76 -0.18
N PHE A 62 -6.29 -18.30 0.45
CA PHE A 62 -6.90 -17.66 1.60
C PHE A 62 -5.98 -17.63 2.83
N THR A 63 -5.24 -18.71 3.09
CA THR A 63 -4.23 -18.73 4.16
C THR A 63 -3.15 -17.69 3.91
N ALA A 64 -2.61 -17.65 2.69
CA ALA A 64 -1.61 -16.67 2.30
C ALA A 64 -2.14 -15.22 2.37
N LEU A 65 -3.40 -15.01 1.98
CA LEU A 65 -4.07 -13.70 2.08
C LEU A 65 -4.13 -13.23 3.55
N LEU A 66 -4.50 -14.09 4.48
CA LEU A 66 -4.54 -13.75 5.91
C LEU A 66 -3.14 -13.36 6.44
N ILE A 67 -2.11 -14.08 6.04
CA ILE A 67 -0.73 -13.82 6.44
C ILE A 67 -0.25 -12.47 5.89
N SER A 68 -0.42 -12.24 4.59
CA SER A 68 -0.03 -10.95 3.98
C SER A 68 -0.87 -9.80 4.52
N THR A 69 -2.16 -10.00 4.79
CA THR A 69 -3.03 -9.02 5.43
C THR A 69 -2.52 -8.66 6.82
N ARG A 70 -2.22 -9.65 7.66
CA ARG A 70 -1.66 -9.43 9.00
C ARG A 70 -0.33 -8.66 8.92
N THR A 71 0.54 -9.01 7.99
CA THR A 71 1.82 -8.32 7.78
C THR A 71 1.61 -6.86 7.37
N ALA A 72 0.75 -6.62 6.36
CA ALA A 72 0.46 -5.29 5.86
C ALA A 72 -0.16 -4.39 6.94
N PHE A 73 -1.15 -4.89 7.69
CA PHE A 73 -1.79 -4.11 8.77
C PHE A 73 -0.82 -3.82 9.91
N THR A 74 -0.02 -4.79 10.36
CA THR A 74 0.95 -4.58 11.43
C THR A 74 2.02 -3.59 11.00
N GLY A 75 2.54 -3.73 9.78
CA GLY A 75 3.52 -2.82 9.22
C GLY A 75 2.97 -1.41 9.04
N LEU A 76 1.74 -1.28 8.53
CA LEU A 76 1.07 0.02 8.38
C LEU A 76 0.80 0.70 9.73
N ALA A 77 0.32 -0.05 10.73
CA ALA A 77 0.09 0.50 12.07
C ALA A 77 1.37 1.02 12.71
N LEU A 78 2.46 0.26 12.59
CA LEU A 78 3.76 0.68 13.08
C LEU A 78 4.33 1.87 12.29
N SER A 79 4.18 1.88 10.97
CA SER A 79 4.54 3.03 10.12
C SER A 79 3.73 4.27 10.44
N ALA A 80 2.42 4.12 10.72
CA ALA A 80 1.56 5.23 11.10
C ALA A 80 2.02 5.83 12.43
N PHE A 81 2.25 5.01 13.43
CA PHE A 81 2.72 5.44 14.74
C PHE A 81 4.09 6.16 14.64
N LEU A 82 5.09 5.50 14.08
CA LEU A 82 6.43 6.06 13.95
C LEU A 82 6.47 7.26 13.00
N GLY A 83 5.78 7.17 11.86
CA GLY A 83 5.76 8.22 10.85
C GLY A 83 5.12 9.51 11.32
N ILE A 84 4.02 9.43 12.08
CA ILE A 84 3.38 10.61 12.67
C ILE A 84 4.29 11.21 13.74
N ILE A 85 4.90 10.42 14.63
CA ILE A 85 5.81 10.90 15.65
C ILE A 85 7.02 11.60 15.02
N ILE A 86 7.65 10.97 14.04
CA ILE A 86 8.81 11.55 13.33
C ILE A 86 8.41 12.84 12.62
N GLY A 87 7.28 12.87 11.91
CA GLY A 87 6.77 14.06 11.23
C GLY A 87 6.48 15.22 12.20
N ILE A 88 5.89 14.93 13.35
CA ILE A 88 5.69 15.91 14.41
C ILE A 88 7.04 16.41 14.95
N ALA A 89 7.98 15.52 15.28
CA ALA A 89 9.29 15.90 15.79
C ALA A 89 10.04 16.81 14.79
N MET A 90 10.03 16.47 13.50
CA MET A 90 10.62 17.30 12.44
C MET A 90 9.98 18.68 12.34
N SER A 91 8.68 18.80 12.57
CA SER A 91 7.97 20.07 12.52
C SER A 91 8.33 21.03 13.67
N GLN A 92 8.85 20.52 14.80
CA GLN A 92 9.15 21.34 15.98
C GLN A 92 10.46 22.14 15.88
N ALA A 93 11.42 21.65 15.08
CA ALA A 93 12.71 22.33 14.94
C ALA A 93 13.34 22.06 13.57
N LYS A 94 13.78 23.13 12.90
CA LYS A 94 14.41 23.04 11.57
C LYS A 94 15.69 22.19 11.53
N TRP A 95 16.41 22.10 12.65
CA TRP A 95 17.60 21.25 12.70
C TRP A 95 17.24 19.77 12.66
N ILE A 96 16.13 19.34 13.29
CA ILE A 96 15.63 17.96 13.24
C ILE A 96 15.18 17.63 11.81
N GLU A 97 14.41 18.53 11.19
CA GLU A 97 13.98 18.40 9.80
C GLU A 97 15.18 18.23 8.86
N ARG A 98 16.15 19.16 8.91
CA ARG A 98 17.36 19.12 8.06
C ARG A 98 18.19 17.85 8.28
N SER A 99 18.26 17.35 9.51
CA SER A 99 19.02 16.15 9.85
C SER A 99 18.33 14.87 9.36
N LEU A 100 17.01 14.74 9.52
CA LEU A 100 16.29 13.51 9.20
C LEU A 100 15.88 13.42 7.72
N TRP A 101 15.63 14.55 7.07
CA TRP A 101 15.11 14.59 5.70
C TRP A 101 15.98 13.82 4.69
N PRO A 102 17.32 14.00 4.65
CA PRO A 102 18.16 13.23 3.72
C PRO A 102 18.07 11.71 3.93
N HIS A 103 17.96 11.26 5.18
CA HIS A 103 17.87 9.84 5.51
C HIS A 103 16.52 9.24 5.08
N LEU A 104 15.43 10.01 5.22
CA LEU A 104 14.11 9.59 4.74
C LEU A 104 14.05 9.47 3.22
N ILE A 105 14.68 10.42 2.50
CA ILE A 105 14.83 10.33 1.04
C ILE A 105 15.67 9.11 0.66
N ALA A 106 16.82 8.90 1.31
CA ALA A 106 17.68 7.75 1.06
C ALA A 106 16.90 6.44 1.24
N LEU A 107 16.10 6.34 2.30
CA LEU A 107 15.24 5.19 2.58
C LEU A 107 14.23 4.93 1.45
N GLN A 108 13.62 5.99 0.92
CA GLN A 108 12.62 5.89 -0.15
C GLN A 108 13.22 5.46 -1.50
N VAL A 109 14.42 5.94 -1.83
CA VAL A 109 15.07 5.65 -3.13
C VAL A 109 15.85 4.34 -3.11
N THR A 110 16.14 3.77 -1.93
CA THR A 110 16.86 2.52 -1.83
C THR A 110 16.01 1.36 -2.37
N PRO A 111 16.55 0.57 -3.32
CA PRO A 111 15.82 -0.57 -3.87
C PRO A 111 15.48 -1.59 -2.78
N ILE A 112 14.20 -1.74 -2.46
CA ILE A 112 13.75 -2.62 -1.39
C ILE A 112 14.18 -4.07 -1.60
N ILE A 113 14.23 -4.53 -2.87
CA ILE A 113 14.68 -5.87 -3.25
C ILE A 113 16.10 -6.16 -2.73
N ALA A 114 16.96 -5.14 -2.64
CA ALA A 114 18.30 -5.28 -2.08
C ALA A 114 18.29 -5.34 -0.55
N ILE A 115 17.33 -4.67 0.10
CA ILE A 115 17.22 -4.63 1.56
C ILE A 115 16.66 -5.94 2.13
N VAL A 116 15.71 -6.59 1.45
CA VAL A 116 15.03 -7.78 1.97
C VAL A 116 16.01 -8.92 2.34
N PRO A 117 16.96 -9.35 1.49
CA PRO A 117 17.94 -10.38 1.87
C PRO A 117 18.80 -9.97 3.08
N LEU A 118 19.14 -8.69 3.18
CA LEU A 118 19.88 -8.16 4.33
C LEU A 118 19.06 -8.27 5.62
N MET A 119 17.76 -7.91 5.57
CA MET A 119 16.86 -8.04 6.73
C MET A 119 16.72 -9.50 7.16
N ILE A 120 16.56 -10.42 6.21
CA ILE A 120 16.51 -11.85 6.50
C ILE A 120 17.80 -12.33 7.20
N ARG A 121 18.96 -11.85 6.76
CA ARG A 121 20.26 -12.22 7.35
C ARG A 121 20.44 -11.63 8.75
N LEU A 122 19.94 -10.43 9.03
CA LEU A 122 20.10 -9.73 10.31
C LEU A 122 19.08 -10.18 11.36
N ILE A 123 17.82 -10.35 10.97
CA ILE A 123 16.70 -10.58 11.90
C ILE A 123 16.17 -12.02 11.78
N GLY A 124 16.53 -12.73 10.71
CA GLY A 124 16.00 -14.04 10.37
C GLY A 124 14.77 -13.97 9.47
N ALA A 125 14.42 -15.09 8.83
CA ALA A 125 13.25 -15.22 7.99
C ALA A 125 11.99 -15.43 8.86
N ASN A 126 11.47 -14.36 9.44
CA ASN A 126 10.35 -14.39 10.38
C ASN A 126 9.37 -13.24 10.13
N PHE A 127 8.27 -13.22 10.88
CA PHE A 127 7.23 -12.19 10.79
C PHE A 127 7.79 -10.78 11.02
N THR A 128 8.74 -10.61 11.96
CA THR A 128 9.35 -9.31 12.25
C THR A 128 10.09 -8.74 11.04
N ALA A 129 10.83 -9.56 10.30
CA ALA A 129 11.52 -9.09 9.10
C ALA A 129 10.53 -8.65 7.99
N ARG A 130 9.44 -9.38 7.80
CA ARG A 130 8.34 -8.98 6.88
C ARG A 130 7.74 -7.64 7.26
N VAL A 131 7.44 -7.46 8.55
CA VAL A 131 6.90 -6.19 9.08
C VAL A 131 7.91 -5.07 8.91
N THR A 132 9.20 -5.30 9.19
CA THR A 132 10.26 -4.29 9.02
C THR A 132 10.35 -3.81 7.57
N VAL A 133 10.34 -4.72 6.60
CA VAL A 133 10.32 -4.37 5.17
C VAL A 133 9.09 -3.52 4.84
N THR A 134 7.93 -3.91 5.35
CA THR A 134 6.68 -3.17 5.16
C THR A 134 6.77 -1.76 5.72
N VAL A 135 7.34 -1.59 6.93
CA VAL A 135 7.57 -0.28 7.56
C VAL A 135 8.50 0.59 6.71
N ILE A 136 9.63 0.04 6.27
CA ILE A 136 10.60 0.77 5.45
C ILE A 136 9.95 1.38 4.21
N ILE A 137 9.09 0.63 3.52
CA ILE A 137 8.42 1.10 2.30
C ILE A 137 7.34 2.14 2.61
N SER A 138 6.59 1.97 3.68
CA SER A 138 5.36 2.72 3.92
C SER A 138 5.53 3.94 4.83
N ILE A 139 6.67 4.11 5.51
CA ILE A 139 6.85 5.19 6.51
C ILE A 139 6.98 6.58 5.88
N PHE A 140 7.67 6.71 4.74
CA PHE A 140 8.00 8.01 4.14
C PHE A 140 6.77 8.88 3.83
N PRO A 141 5.72 8.38 3.14
CA PRO A 141 4.55 9.21 2.85
C PRO A 141 3.83 9.68 4.11
N ILE A 142 3.91 8.93 5.20
CA ILE A 142 3.28 9.35 6.47
C ILE A 142 4.09 10.49 7.10
N VAL A 143 5.42 10.34 7.17
CA VAL A 143 6.30 11.38 7.72
C VAL A 143 6.16 12.67 6.92
N SER A 144 6.29 12.59 5.60
CA SER A 144 6.26 13.77 4.72
C SER A 144 4.92 14.50 4.77
N ASN A 145 3.81 13.77 4.68
CA ASN A 145 2.49 14.38 4.75
C ASN A 145 2.17 14.94 6.14
N THR A 146 2.65 14.31 7.22
CA THR A 146 2.51 14.84 8.58
C THR A 146 3.29 16.15 8.73
N LEU A 147 4.55 16.17 8.30
CA LEU A 147 5.40 17.36 8.34
C LEU A 147 4.78 18.52 7.55
N PHE A 148 4.46 18.29 6.28
CA PHE A 148 3.88 19.31 5.40
C PHE A 148 2.51 19.77 5.88
N GLY A 149 1.68 18.86 6.39
CA GLY A 149 0.38 19.22 6.96
C GLY A 149 0.50 20.15 8.17
N ILE A 150 1.48 19.92 9.05
CA ILE A 150 1.74 20.81 10.19
C ILE A 150 2.31 22.17 9.72
N GLN A 151 3.17 22.17 8.72
CA GLN A 151 3.78 23.39 8.18
C GLN A 151 2.80 24.21 7.32
N SER A 152 1.71 23.63 6.84
CA SER A 152 0.72 24.33 6.00
C SER A 152 -0.20 25.27 6.76
N VAL A 153 -0.14 25.30 8.09
CA VAL A 153 -0.95 26.21 8.93
C VAL A 153 -0.59 27.66 8.66
N HIS A 154 -1.61 28.47 8.38
CA HIS A 154 -1.40 29.88 8.02
C HIS A 154 -0.71 30.66 9.17
N PRO A 155 0.29 31.51 8.87
CA PRO A 155 1.06 32.25 9.88
C PRO A 155 0.18 33.08 10.82
N SER A 156 -0.88 33.73 10.34
CA SER A 156 -1.80 34.52 11.16
C SER A 156 -2.45 33.76 12.30
N LEU A 157 -2.72 32.44 12.10
CA LEU A 157 -3.26 31.59 13.16
C LEU A 157 -2.19 31.30 14.23
N HIS A 158 -0.94 31.15 13.84
CA HIS A 158 0.17 31.04 14.78
C HIS A 158 0.33 32.30 15.63
N ASP A 159 0.21 33.50 15.00
CA ASP A 159 0.33 34.77 15.70
C ASP A 159 -0.81 34.98 16.68
N LEU A 160 -2.04 34.55 16.34
CA LEU A 160 -3.18 34.60 17.26
C LEU A 160 -2.90 33.78 18.53
N PHE A 161 -2.39 32.55 18.40
CA PHE A 161 -2.04 31.71 19.55
C PHE A 161 -0.87 32.27 20.37
N ARG A 162 0.09 32.95 19.72
CA ARG A 162 1.21 33.63 20.39
C ARG A 162 0.74 34.83 21.18
N LEU A 163 -0.19 35.62 20.64
CA LEU A 163 -0.79 36.76 21.39
C LEU A 163 -1.51 36.29 22.65
N GLN A 164 -2.07 35.07 22.62
CA GLN A 164 -2.69 34.43 23.80
C GLN A 164 -1.67 33.77 24.76
N ASN A 165 -0.36 33.99 24.57
CA ASN A 165 0.71 33.33 25.33
C ASN A 165 0.59 31.79 25.39
N SER A 166 0.05 31.15 24.33
CA SER A 166 -0.16 29.71 24.29
C SER A 166 1.17 28.95 24.23
N SER A 167 1.29 27.89 25.03
CA SER A 167 2.47 27.02 25.00
C SER A 167 2.58 26.26 23.65
N ARG A 168 3.79 25.83 23.29
CA ARG A 168 4.04 25.06 22.05
C ARG A 168 3.19 23.80 21.97
N TRP A 169 2.95 23.12 23.08
CA TRP A 169 2.09 21.94 23.18
C TRP A 169 0.61 22.26 22.87
N VAL A 170 0.12 23.40 23.36
CA VAL A 170 -1.24 23.86 23.04
C VAL A 170 -1.39 24.18 21.58
N ILE A 171 -0.41 24.87 20.95
CA ILE A 171 -0.37 25.17 19.53
C ILE A 171 -0.36 23.87 18.71
N LEU A 172 0.50 22.91 19.06
CA LEU A 172 0.56 21.62 18.38
C LEU A 172 -0.78 20.89 18.44
N ARG A 173 -1.37 20.75 19.62
CA ARG A 173 -2.57 19.93 19.84
C ARG A 173 -3.86 20.59 19.34
N LYS A 174 -4.00 21.92 19.51
CA LYS A 174 -5.25 22.63 19.20
C LYS A 174 -5.27 23.29 17.83
N LEU A 175 -4.11 23.55 17.23
CA LEU A 175 -4.02 24.19 15.92
C LEU A 175 -3.38 23.28 14.87
N GLN A 176 -2.13 22.84 15.09
CA GLN A 176 -1.34 22.18 14.06
C GLN A 176 -1.85 20.78 13.73
N LEU A 177 -2.10 19.90 14.71
CA LEU A 177 -2.57 18.53 14.46
C LEU A 177 -3.97 18.48 13.83
N PRO A 178 -4.98 19.26 14.31
CA PRO A 178 -6.27 19.31 13.62
C PRO A 178 -6.16 19.82 12.19
N ALA A 179 -5.37 20.87 11.95
CA ALA A 179 -5.16 21.39 10.60
C ALA A 179 -4.40 20.42 9.67
N ALA A 180 -3.45 19.65 10.23
CA ALA A 180 -2.68 18.66 9.50
C ALA A 180 -3.44 17.36 9.21
N SER A 181 -4.58 17.13 9.88
CA SER A 181 -5.29 15.85 9.79
C SER A 181 -5.62 15.41 8.35
N PRO A 182 -6.07 16.28 7.41
CA PRO A 182 -6.32 15.87 6.02
C PRO A 182 -5.05 15.36 5.32
N ALA A 183 -3.92 16.04 5.56
CA ALA A 183 -2.64 15.63 4.99
C ALA A 183 -2.15 14.30 5.59
N ILE A 184 -2.29 14.12 6.91
CA ILE A 184 -1.95 12.87 7.59
C ILE A 184 -2.75 11.70 7.02
N PHE A 185 -4.07 11.86 6.83
CA PHE A 185 -4.90 10.82 6.23
C PHE A 185 -4.55 10.55 4.75
N THR A 186 -4.14 11.58 4.02
CA THR A 186 -3.60 11.40 2.65
C THR A 186 -2.33 10.56 2.68
N GLY A 187 -1.40 10.84 3.58
CA GLY A 187 -0.19 10.05 3.80
C GLY A 187 -0.50 8.60 4.18
N LEU A 188 -1.44 8.38 5.10
CA LEU A 188 -1.89 7.04 5.52
C LEU A 188 -2.51 6.26 4.36
N ARG A 189 -3.31 6.91 3.52
CA ARG A 189 -3.92 6.28 2.34
C ARG A 189 -2.88 5.81 1.33
N VAL A 190 -1.87 6.63 1.05
CA VAL A 190 -0.74 6.25 0.18
C VAL A 190 0.07 5.11 0.81
N ALA A 191 0.38 5.24 2.10
CA ALA A 191 1.13 4.24 2.86
C ALA A 191 0.39 2.89 2.93
N ALA A 192 -0.94 2.88 2.95
CA ALA A 192 -1.74 1.65 2.96
C ALA A 192 -1.49 0.80 1.70
N GLY A 193 -1.45 1.42 0.51
CA GLY A 193 -1.07 0.73 -0.72
C GLY A 193 0.37 0.22 -0.70
N LEU A 194 1.30 1.06 -0.23
CA LEU A 194 2.71 0.70 -0.11
C LEU A 194 2.96 -0.41 0.93
N ALA A 195 2.18 -0.46 2.00
CA ALA A 195 2.29 -1.53 3.01
C ALA A 195 1.93 -2.91 2.42
N VAL A 196 0.94 -2.98 1.53
CA VAL A 196 0.64 -4.23 0.82
C VAL A 196 1.78 -4.61 -0.12
N ILE A 197 2.33 -3.65 -0.87
CA ILE A 197 3.50 -3.90 -1.71
C ILE A 197 4.66 -4.41 -0.85
N GLY A 198 4.92 -3.77 0.30
CA GLY A 198 5.97 -4.17 1.23
C GLY A 198 5.79 -5.59 1.78
N ALA A 199 4.57 -5.95 2.16
CA ALA A 199 4.26 -7.29 2.63
C ALA A 199 4.50 -8.35 1.54
N ILE A 200 4.06 -8.09 0.29
CA ILE A 200 4.21 -9.02 -0.83
C ILE A 200 5.66 -9.13 -1.28
N VAL A 201 6.38 -8.00 -1.42
CA VAL A 201 7.80 -7.99 -1.81
C VAL A 201 8.65 -8.65 -0.72
N GLY A 202 8.33 -8.38 0.54
CA GLY A 202 8.94 -9.11 1.66
C GLY A 202 8.79 -10.62 1.48
N ASP A 203 7.58 -11.09 1.21
CA ASP A 203 7.26 -12.50 1.06
C ASP A 203 8.02 -13.23 -0.05
N PHE A 204 8.40 -12.57 -1.15
CA PHE A 204 9.13 -13.22 -2.26
C PHE A 204 10.42 -13.92 -1.83
N PHE A 205 11.09 -13.40 -0.82
CA PHE A 205 12.39 -13.90 -0.35
C PHE A 205 12.31 -14.81 0.86
N PHE A 206 11.11 -14.98 1.42
CA PHE A 206 10.91 -15.83 2.59
C PHE A 206 10.64 -17.27 2.17
N THR A 207 11.57 -18.16 2.49
CA THR A 207 11.46 -19.60 2.16
C THR A 207 11.00 -20.45 3.36
N LYS A 208 10.90 -19.87 4.56
CA LYS A 208 10.54 -20.57 5.80
C LYS A 208 9.29 -19.95 6.43
N GLY A 209 8.50 -20.78 7.10
CA GLY A 209 7.24 -20.39 7.75
C GLY A 209 6.04 -20.45 6.80
N ASP A 210 4.90 -19.98 7.29
CA ASP A 210 3.66 -19.97 6.52
C ASP A 210 3.76 -19.00 5.33
N PRO A 211 3.43 -19.45 4.10
CA PRO A 211 3.56 -18.64 2.91
C PRO A 211 2.56 -17.50 2.87
N GLY A 212 3.02 -16.27 2.63
CA GLY A 212 2.16 -15.17 2.21
C GLY A 212 1.92 -15.15 0.70
N LEU A 213 1.17 -14.15 0.22
CA LEU A 213 0.81 -14.04 -1.20
C LEU A 213 2.04 -13.93 -2.11
N GLY A 214 3.09 -13.21 -1.71
CA GLY A 214 4.31 -13.07 -2.51
C GLY A 214 5.03 -14.40 -2.69
N GLN A 215 5.20 -15.17 -1.62
CA GLN A 215 5.81 -16.49 -1.68
C GLN A 215 4.97 -17.46 -2.52
N LEU A 216 3.64 -17.38 -2.41
CA LEU A 216 2.74 -18.22 -3.17
C LEU A 216 2.79 -17.92 -4.67
N ILE A 217 2.89 -16.64 -5.06
CA ILE A 217 3.12 -16.23 -6.45
C ILE A 217 4.42 -16.87 -6.98
N THR A 218 5.52 -16.78 -6.21
CA THR A 218 6.81 -17.38 -6.60
C THR A 218 6.71 -18.90 -6.73
N PHE A 219 6.02 -19.57 -5.79
CA PHE A 219 5.79 -21.00 -5.83
C PHE A 219 5.04 -21.41 -7.10
N PHE A 220 3.94 -20.75 -7.44
CA PHE A 220 3.18 -21.07 -8.64
C PHE A 220 3.96 -20.76 -9.93
N PHE A 221 4.74 -19.66 -9.94
CA PHE A 221 5.61 -19.32 -11.06
C PHE A 221 6.65 -20.41 -11.34
N LEU A 222 7.37 -20.85 -10.33
CA LEU A 222 8.42 -21.88 -10.44
C LEU A 222 7.87 -23.26 -10.85
N ASN A 223 6.59 -23.54 -10.54
CA ASN A 223 5.92 -24.77 -10.90
C ASN A 223 5.12 -24.67 -12.22
N ASN A 224 5.24 -23.58 -12.97
CA ASN A 224 4.51 -23.32 -14.22
C ASN A 224 2.97 -23.36 -14.06
N LEU A 225 2.47 -23.02 -12.88
CA LEU A 225 1.04 -22.95 -12.55
C LEU A 225 0.52 -21.53 -12.78
N SER A 226 0.39 -21.11 -14.04
CA SER A 226 0.06 -19.74 -14.42
C SER A 226 -1.30 -19.28 -13.89
N GLY A 227 -2.35 -20.12 -13.97
CA GLY A 227 -3.68 -19.78 -13.47
C GLY A 227 -3.68 -19.42 -11.97
N PRO A 228 -3.24 -20.33 -11.09
CA PRO A 228 -3.09 -20.04 -9.65
C PRO A 228 -2.20 -18.84 -9.35
N MET A 229 -1.12 -18.62 -10.12
CA MET A 229 -0.26 -17.43 -9.97
C MET A 229 -1.03 -16.13 -10.24
N PHE A 230 -1.78 -16.07 -11.34
CA PHE A 230 -2.60 -14.90 -11.69
C PHE A 230 -3.72 -14.65 -10.68
N ILE A 231 -4.39 -15.70 -10.22
CA ILE A 231 -5.41 -15.59 -9.15
C ILE A 231 -4.78 -14.98 -7.90
N THR A 232 -3.62 -15.48 -7.47
CA THR A 232 -2.92 -14.97 -6.29
C THR A 232 -2.54 -13.49 -6.45
N ALA A 233 -2.07 -13.09 -7.64
CA ALA A 233 -1.78 -11.70 -7.95
C ALA A 233 -3.04 -10.81 -7.93
N LEU A 234 -4.20 -11.31 -8.38
CA LEU A 234 -5.48 -10.61 -8.26
C LEU A 234 -5.90 -10.42 -6.80
N PHE A 235 -5.73 -11.44 -5.94
CA PHE A 235 -5.98 -11.30 -4.50
C PHE A 235 -5.05 -10.29 -3.85
N ALA A 236 -3.77 -10.25 -4.26
CA ALA A 236 -2.80 -9.24 -3.81
C ALA A 236 -3.22 -7.82 -4.21
N THR A 237 -3.65 -7.64 -5.46
CA THR A 237 -4.19 -6.37 -5.97
C THR A 237 -5.48 -5.98 -5.23
N GLY A 238 -6.37 -6.94 -5.01
CA GLY A 238 -7.62 -6.75 -4.26
C GLY A 238 -7.37 -6.30 -2.82
N LEU A 239 -6.38 -6.88 -2.14
CA LEU A 239 -5.97 -6.47 -0.80
C LEU A 239 -5.47 -5.01 -0.79
N GLY A 240 -4.62 -4.63 -1.74
CA GLY A 240 -4.14 -3.25 -1.87
C GLY A 240 -5.26 -2.25 -2.11
N LEU A 241 -6.16 -2.58 -3.03
CA LEU A 241 -7.32 -1.76 -3.35
C LEU A 241 -8.28 -1.63 -2.16
N MET A 242 -8.53 -2.74 -1.45
CA MET A 242 -9.37 -2.75 -0.26
C MET A 242 -8.82 -1.81 0.81
N LEU A 243 -7.53 -1.89 1.13
CA LEU A 243 -6.91 -1.00 2.11
C LEU A 243 -6.94 0.46 1.66
N PHE A 244 -6.63 0.74 0.40
CA PHE A 244 -6.69 2.09 -0.15
C PHE A 244 -8.10 2.71 -0.06
N ILE A 245 -9.14 1.92 -0.35
CA ILE A 245 -10.54 2.34 -0.23
C ILE A 245 -10.91 2.53 1.25
N CYS A 246 -10.54 1.59 2.14
CA CYS A 246 -10.79 1.69 3.57
C CYS A 246 -10.27 2.99 4.16
N PHE A 247 -9.02 3.34 3.88
CA PHE A 247 -8.45 4.62 4.34
C PHE A 247 -9.08 5.84 3.66
N GLY A 248 -9.52 5.73 2.40
CA GLY A 248 -10.29 6.76 1.71
C GLY A 248 -11.65 7.02 2.37
N VAL A 249 -12.36 5.97 2.75
CA VAL A 249 -13.64 6.07 3.47
C VAL A 249 -13.42 6.59 4.88
N LEU A 250 -12.40 6.10 5.59
CA LEU A 250 -12.06 6.58 6.93
C LEU A 250 -11.73 8.07 6.93
N ASN A 251 -10.95 8.52 5.95
CA ASN A 251 -10.69 9.95 5.73
C ASN A 251 -11.99 10.76 5.59
N ARG A 252 -12.93 10.29 4.76
CA ARG A 252 -14.21 10.98 4.55
C ARG A 252 -15.07 11.01 5.82
N ILE A 253 -15.08 9.94 6.62
CA ILE A 253 -15.86 9.87 7.87
C ILE A 253 -15.26 10.80 8.94
N VAL A 254 -13.93 10.79 9.10
CA VAL A 254 -13.25 11.53 10.16
C VAL A 254 -13.14 13.03 9.82
N ILE A 255 -12.84 13.38 8.57
CA ILE A 255 -12.52 14.76 8.17
C ILE A 255 -13.67 15.43 7.43
N GLY A 256 -14.53 14.66 6.74
CA GLY A 256 -15.60 15.20 5.89
C GLY A 256 -16.61 16.12 6.58
N ARG A 257 -16.65 16.11 7.92
CA ARG A 257 -17.48 17.02 8.71
C ARG A 257 -16.79 18.32 9.10
N TRP A 258 -15.47 18.46 8.91
CA TRP A 258 -14.67 19.54 9.50
C TRP A 258 -13.90 20.35 8.45
N HIS A 259 -13.75 19.86 7.24
CA HIS A 259 -12.90 20.48 6.23
C HIS A 259 -13.59 20.57 4.87
N GLU A 260 -13.66 21.76 4.29
CA GLU A 260 -14.27 22.04 2.98
C GLU A 260 -13.57 21.34 1.80
N SER A 261 -12.30 20.93 1.97
CA SER A 261 -11.53 20.26 0.92
C SER A 261 -12.02 18.87 0.53
N VAL A 262 -12.96 18.27 1.31
CA VAL A 262 -13.51 16.92 1.06
C VAL A 262 -14.89 16.98 0.41
N SER A 263 -15.49 18.17 0.25
CA SER A 263 -16.85 18.36 -0.30
C SER A 263 -16.89 18.52 -1.83
N ARG A 264 -15.77 18.36 -2.55
CA ARG A 264 -15.70 18.41 -4.02
C ARG A 264 -15.45 17.07 -4.67
#